data_504bfb93f5b75f04548462e37cd6809c
#
_entry.id   504bfb93f5b75f04548462e37cd6809c
#
_cell.length_a   1.000
_cell.length_b   1.000
_cell.length_c   1.000
_cell.angle_alpha   90.00
_cell.angle_beta   90.00
_cell.angle_gamma   90.00
#
_symmetry.space_group_name_H-M   'P 1'
#
loop_
_entity.id
_entity.type
_entity.pdbx_description
1 polymer ?
#
loop_
_entity_poly.entity_id
_entity_poly.type
_entity_poly.pdbx_seq_one_letter_code
_entity_poly.pdbx_strand_id
1 'polypeptide(L)'
;DGIKKAMNVTLDPAFWPYIRIVTNQDGFQYLDTLKDSDGRYLLTPMVQDPTRKLLFGHEVTVLSNATLASTTSGSAATKKTIYPFYIGDFSQITLFVRKGLTVDSSNVAASAWENYLTSWRAIERLDCALVDSAAIVRGQITVDTPESTGGLSGG
;
A
#
# COMPACT_ATOMS: atom_id res chain seq x y z
N ASP A 1 -14.69 8.35 -10.37
CA ASP A 1 -15.59 8.95 -9.36
C ASP A 1 -15.41 8.38 -7.94
N GLY A 2 -15.11 7.08 -7.76
CA GLY A 2 -14.97 6.45 -6.43
C GLY A 2 -13.91 7.08 -5.53
N ILE A 3 -12.74 7.42 -6.08
CA ILE A 3 -11.65 8.06 -5.32
C ILE A 3 -12.07 9.46 -4.84
N LYS A 4 -12.68 10.27 -5.72
CA LYS A 4 -13.21 11.59 -5.33
C LYS A 4 -14.29 11.49 -4.26
N LYS A 5 -15.17 10.49 -4.36
CA LYS A 5 -16.19 10.23 -3.34
C LYS A 5 -15.55 9.84 -2.00
N ALA A 6 -14.52 9.01 -2.01
CA ALA A 6 -13.78 8.65 -0.80
C ALA A 6 -13.15 9.87 -0.13
N MET A 7 -12.56 10.78 -0.91
CA MET A 7 -11.92 12.00 -0.39
C MET A 7 -12.94 13.02 0.14
N ASN A 8 -14.03 13.26 -0.60
CA ASN A 8 -14.90 14.40 -0.33
C ASN A 8 -16.10 14.07 0.55
N VAL A 9 -16.49 12.79 0.62
CA VAL A 9 -17.71 12.36 1.31
C VAL A 9 -17.41 11.43 2.48
N THR A 10 -16.45 10.50 2.31
CA THR A 10 -16.20 9.47 3.31
C THR A 10 -15.17 9.92 4.35
N LEU A 11 -14.13 10.65 3.92
CA LEU A 11 -13.11 11.19 4.81
C LEU A 11 -13.64 12.41 5.55
N ASP A 12 -13.40 12.46 6.88
CA ASP A 12 -13.78 13.61 7.69
C ASP A 12 -13.02 14.88 7.23
N PRO A 13 -13.71 16.03 7.07
CA PRO A 13 -13.11 17.30 6.65
C PRO A 13 -11.94 17.78 7.51
N ALA A 14 -11.86 17.37 8.77
CA ALA A 14 -10.75 17.72 9.66
C ALA A 14 -9.39 17.22 9.15
N PHE A 15 -9.37 16.13 8.37
CA PHE A 15 -8.15 15.52 7.85
C PHE A 15 -7.79 15.95 6.42
N TRP A 16 -8.61 16.76 5.75
CA TRP A 16 -8.37 17.19 4.36
C TRP A 16 -7.01 17.86 4.12
N PRO A 17 -6.46 18.71 5.03
CA PRO A 17 -5.17 19.35 4.80
C PRO A 17 -3.99 18.37 4.74
N TYR A 18 -4.16 17.17 5.30
CA TYR A 18 -3.10 16.16 5.45
C TYR A 18 -3.30 14.92 4.59
N ILE A 19 -4.19 14.99 3.60
CA ILE A 19 -4.51 13.86 2.73
C ILE A 19 -3.25 13.39 2.00
N ARG A 20 -2.98 12.10 2.12
CA ARG A 20 -2.08 11.34 1.27
C ARG A 20 -2.82 10.13 0.69
N ILE A 21 -2.39 9.71 -0.48
CA ILE A 21 -2.94 8.54 -1.17
C ILE A 21 -1.85 7.48 -1.19
N VAL A 22 -2.18 6.28 -0.73
CA VAL A 22 -1.26 5.14 -0.73
C VAL A 22 -1.87 4.04 -1.57
N THR A 23 -1.11 3.49 -2.51
CA THR A 23 -1.49 2.35 -3.34
C THR A 23 -0.30 1.46 -3.62
N ASN A 24 -0.51 0.32 -4.26
CA ASN A 24 0.55 -0.56 -4.70
C ASN A 24 1.05 -0.21 -6.11
N GLN A 25 2.10 -0.90 -6.57
CA GLN A 25 2.70 -0.69 -7.89
C GLN A 25 1.71 -0.92 -9.03
N ASP A 26 0.90 -1.99 -8.95
CA ASP A 26 -0.08 -2.32 -9.99
C ASP A 26 -1.21 -1.29 -10.05
N GLY A 27 -1.72 -0.88 -8.88
CA GLY A 27 -2.75 0.16 -8.77
C GLY A 27 -2.24 1.51 -9.28
N PHE A 28 -0.97 1.83 -8.98
CA PHE A 28 -0.33 3.05 -9.49
C PHE A 28 -0.20 3.02 -11.01
N GLN A 29 0.27 1.90 -11.59
CA GLN A 29 0.35 1.72 -13.05
C GLN A 29 -1.03 1.89 -13.69
N TYR A 30 -2.07 1.31 -13.10
CA TYR A 30 -3.43 1.49 -13.59
C TYR A 30 -3.88 2.96 -13.54
N LEU A 31 -3.64 3.65 -12.44
CA LEU A 31 -3.97 5.07 -12.29
C LEU A 31 -3.21 5.96 -13.28
N ASP A 32 -1.95 5.60 -13.60
CA ASP A 32 -1.12 6.34 -14.54
C ASP A 32 -1.59 6.24 -15.99
N THR A 33 -2.30 5.18 -16.33
CA THR A 33 -2.91 5.01 -17.66
C THR A 33 -4.27 5.64 -17.81
N LEU A 34 -4.92 6.06 -16.71
CA LEU A 34 -6.24 6.66 -16.74
C LEU A 34 -6.19 8.09 -17.30
N LYS A 35 -7.10 8.34 -18.21
CA LYS A 35 -7.31 9.67 -18.81
C LYS A 35 -8.72 10.17 -18.50
N ASP A 36 -8.90 11.47 -18.52
CA ASP A 36 -10.20 12.10 -18.47
C ASP A 36 -10.89 12.07 -19.85
N SER A 37 -12.10 12.65 -19.93
CA SER A 37 -12.86 12.76 -21.18
C SER A 37 -12.14 13.57 -22.27
N ASP A 38 -11.21 14.43 -21.89
CA ASP A 38 -10.40 15.28 -22.77
C ASP A 38 -9.06 14.63 -23.17
N GLY A 39 -8.82 13.39 -22.72
CA GLY A 39 -7.60 12.63 -23.01
C GLY A 39 -6.39 12.99 -22.17
N ARG A 40 -6.56 13.78 -21.11
CA ARG A 40 -5.49 14.16 -20.19
C ARG A 40 -5.30 13.09 -19.13
N TYR A 41 -4.04 12.81 -18.76
CA TYR A 41 -3.74 11.89 -17.67
C TYR A 41 -4.21 12.44 -16.32
N LEU A 42 -4.79 11.58 -15.50
CA LEU A 42 -5.26 11.95 -14.15
C LEU A 42 -4.12 12.18 -13.17
N LEU A 43 -3.00 11.47 -13.35
CA LEU A 43 -1.79 11.69 -12.56
C LEU A 43 -0.96 12.82 -13.18
N THR A 44 -0.63 13.81 -12.35
CA THR A 44 0.21 14.94 -12.75
C THR A 44 1.58 14.83 -12.06
N PRO A 45 2.70 15.00 -12.78
CA PRO A 45 4.01 15.03 -12.15
C PRO A 45 4.15 16.24 -11.23
N MET A 46 4.86 16.10 -10.13
CA MET A 46 5.24 17.21 -9.27
C MET A 46 6.26 18.11 -9.97
N VAL A 47 6.09 19.43 -9.90
CA VAL A 47 7.01 20.38 -10.53
C VAL A 47 8.43 20.29 -9.94
N GLN A 48 8.53 20.05 -8.64
CA GLN A 48 9.80 19.98 -7.91
C GLN A 48 10.49 18.61 -8.02
N ASP A 49 9.72 17.54 -8.17
CA ASP A 49 10.22 16.17 -8.28
C ASP A 49 9.35 15.38 -9.26
N PRO A 50 9.75 15.27 -10.53
CA PRO A 50 8.97 14.57 -11.56
C PRO A 50 8.77 13.07 -11.29
N THR A 51 9.54 12.47 -10.38
CA THR A 51 9.37 11.05 -9.99
C THR A 51 8.15 10.85 -9.12
N ARG A 52 7.69 11.91 -8.44
CA ARG A 52 6.48 11.92 -7.64
C ARG A 52 5.30 12.40 -8.47
N LYS A 53 4.17 11.73 -8.32
CA LYS A 53 2.94 12.10 -9.03
C LYS A 53 1.85 12.49 -8.05
N LEU A 54 1.04 13.44 -8.48
CA LEU A 54 -0.11 13.95 -7.74
C LEU A 54 -1.40 13.43 -8.38
N LEU A 55 -2.32 12.99 -7.56
CA LEU A 55 -3.68 12.66 -7.96
C LEU A 55 -4.63 13.66 -7.28
N PHE A 56 -5.33 14.47 -8.07
CA PHE A 56 -6.20 15.54 -7.58
C PHE A 56 -5.51 16.52 -6.60
N GLY A 57 -4.21 16.78 -6.82
CA GLY A 57 -3.42 17.68 -5.98
C GLY A 57 -2.80 17.04 -4.73
N HIS A 58 -3.06 15.77 -4.46
CA HIS A 58 -2.51 15.04 -3.32
C HIS A 58 -1.42 14.05 -3.75
N GLU A 59 -0.37 13.94 -2.93
CA GLU A 59 0.76 13.05 -3.19
C GLU A 59 0.33 11.58 -3.16
N VAL A 60 0.79 10.82 -4.16
CA VAL A 60 0.59 9.37 -4.23
C VAL A 60 1.87 8.67 -3.79
N THR A 61 1.78 7.93 -2.70
CA THR A 61 2.84 7.05 -2.22
C THR A 61 2.62 5.64 -2.73
N VAL A 62 3.65 5.05 -3.34
CA VAL A 62 3.58 3.72 -3.92
C VAL A 62 4.31 2.73 -3.02
N LEU A 63 3.60 1.69 -2.60
CA LEU A 63 4.17 0.55 -1.88
C LEU A 63 4.46 -0.60 -2.83
N SER A 64 5.42 -1.45 -2.46
CA SER A 64 5.69 -2.65 -3.26
C SER A 64 4.51 -3.62 -3.21
N ASN A 65 4.31 -4.40 -4.27
CA ASN A 65 3.28 -5.44 -4.32
C ASN A 65 3.50 -6.54 -3.26
N ALA A 66 4.72 -6.70 -2.74
CA ALA A 66 5.00 -7.61 -1.63
C ALA A 66 4.41 -7.12 -0.30
N THR A 67 4.35 -5.79 -0.11
CA THR A 67 3.80 -5.17 1.11
C THR A 67 2.29 -4.99 1.02
N LEU A 68 1.80 -4.57 -0.15
CA LEU A 68 0.39 -4.32 -0.41
C LEU A 68 -0.01 -5.07 -1.69
N ALA A 69 -0.47 -6.31 -1.54
CA ALA A 69 -0.78 -7.17 -2.68
C ALA A 69 -2.09 -6.77 -3.37
N SER A 70 -2.10 -6.87 -4.70
CA SER A 70 -3.33 -6.92 -5.49
C SER A 70 -4.02 -8.26 -5.29
N THR A 71 -5.34 -8.28 -5.33
CA THR A 71 -6.13 -9.51 -5.23
C THR A 71 -6.95 -9.71 -6.49
N THR A 72 -7.29 -10.96 -6.79
CA THR A 72 -8.19 -11.31 -7.88
C THR A 72 -9.46 -11.94 -7.34
N SER A 73 -10.59 -11.61 -7.92
CA SER A 73 -11.89 -12.15 -7.57
C SER A 73 -12.66 -12.57 -8.82
N GLY A 74 -13.51 -13.58 -8.71
CA GLY A 74 -14.32 -14.10 -9.80
C GLY A 74 -13.78 -15.39 -10.44
N SER A 75 -14.58 -16.00 -11.31
CA SER A 75 -14.21 -17.16 -12.12
C SER A 75 -13.57 -16.73 -13.45
N ALA A 76 -13.04 -17.68 -14.23
CA ALA A 76 -12.29 -17.41 -15.46
C ALA A 76 -12.96 -16.38 -16.41
N ALA A 77 -14.26 -16.47 -16.57
CA ALA A 77 -15.02 -15.55 -17.47
C ALA A 77 -15.34 -14.18 -16.86
N THR A 78 -15.23 -14.03 -15.53
CA THR A 78 -15.58 -12.81 -14.80
C THR A 78 -14.47 -12.37 -13.86
N LYS A 79 -13.24 -12.72 -14.20
CA LYS A 79 -12.06 -12.41 -13.37
C LYS A 79 -11.85 -10.90 -13.29
N LYS A 80 -11.75 -10.40 -12.05
CA LYS A 80 -11.49 -8.99 -11.75
C LYS A 80 -10.23 -8.87 -10.93
N THR A 81 -9.41 -7.90 -11.27
CA THR A 81 -8.26 -7.52 -10.45
C THR A 81 -8.65 -6.36 -9.55
N ILE A 82 -8.31 -6.47 -8.28
CA ILE A 82 -8.62 -5.50 -7.24
C ILE A 82 -7.33 -4.89 -6.76
N TYR A 83 -7.19 -3.59 -6.95
CA TYR A 83 -6.07 -2.80 -6.45
C TYR A 83 -6.49 -2.08 -5.17
N PRO A 84 -5.82 -2.33 -4.03
CA PRO A 84 -6.13 -1.63 -2.80
C PRO A 84 -5.57 -0.20 -2.84
N PHE A 85 -6.30 0.74 -2.24
CA PHE A 85 -5.80 2.07 -1.95
C PHE A 85 -6.28 2.56 -0.60
N TYR A 86 -5.52 3.47 -0.01
CA TYR A 86 -5.83 4.13 1.24
C TYR A 86 -5.70 5.64 1.07
N ILE A 87 -6.64 6.38 1.61
CA ILE A 87 -6.67 7.84 1.54
C ILE A 87 -6.88 8.38 2.94
N GLY A 88 -6.09 9.34 3.37
CA GLY A 88 -6.28 10.00 4.65
C GLY A 88 -5.01 10.56 5.26
N ASP A 89 -5.09 10.86 6.53
CA ASP A 89 -3.98 11.34 7.34
C ASP A 89 -3.30 10.18 8.07
N PHE A 90 -2.13 9.79 7.57
CA PHE A 90 -1.34 8.69 8.15
C PHE A 90 -0.58 9.11 9.42
N SER A 91 -0.58 10.39 9.80
CA SER A 91 0.00 10.83 11.08
C SER A 91 -0.80 10.32 12.30
N GLN A 92 -2.04 9.89 12.08
CA GLN A 92 -2.89 9.28 13.09
C GLN A 92 -2.52 7.82 13.41
N ILE A 93 -1.54 7.25 12.71
CA ILE A 93 -1.00 5.93 13.04
C ILE A 93 0.06 6.11 14.12
N THR A 94 -0.17 5.52 15.29
CA THR A 94 0.77 5.58 16.42
C THR A 94 1.45 4.23 16.60
N LEU A 95 2.78 4.26 16.69
CA LEU A 95 3.61 3.12 17.01
C LEU A 95 3.82 3.04 18.53
N PHE A 96 3.38 1.95 19.14
CA PHE A 96 3.55 1.66 20.54
C PHE A 96 4.74 0.71 20.74
N VAL A 97 5.81 1.20 21.34
CA VAL A 97 6.99 0.38 21.66
C VAL A 97 6.90 -0.08 23.11
N ARG A 98 6.57 -1.36 23.31
CA ARG A 98 6.53 -1.96 24.65
C ARG A 98 7.93 -2.33 25.16
N LYS A 99 8.77 -2.83 24.24
CA LYS A 99 10.16 -3.18 24.52
C LYS A 99 11.00 -2.83 23.29
N GLY A 100 11.98 -1.95 23.47
CA GLY A 100 12.94 -1.62 22.44
C GLY A 100 13.84 -2.81 22.10
N LEU A 101 14.57 -2.70 21.03
CA LEU A 101 15.47 -3.75 20.57
C LEU A 101 16.50 -4.07 21.66
N THR A 102 16.51 -5.33 22.12
CA THR A 102 17.53 -5.88 23.01
C THR A 102 18.21 -7.05 22.33
N VAL A 103 19.55 -7.08 22.40
CA VAL A 103 20.36 -8.14 21.85
C VAL A 103 21.08 -8.84 23.01
N ASP A 104 20.81 -10.13 23.16
CA ASP A 104 21.43 -10.98 24.19
C ASP A 104 22.29 -12.04 23.50
N SER A 105 23.40 -12.39 24.11
CA SER A 105 24.25 -13.51 23.69
C SER A 105 24.35 -14.57 24.79
N SER A 106 24.42 -15.82 24.39
CA SER A 106 24.56 -16.94 25.30
C SER A 106 25.39 -18.06 24.66
N ASN A 107 26.32 -18.62 25.42
CA ASN A 107 27.08 -19.79 25.02
C ASN A 107 26.56 -21.10 25.65
N VAL A 108 25.51 -21.01 26.48
CA VAL A 108 24.90 -22.16 27.17
C VAL A 108 23.48 -22.43 26.73
N ALA A 109 22.92 -21.60 25.81
CA ALA A 109 21.54 -21.76 25.30
C ALA A 109 21.46 -22.90 24.30
N ALA A 110 20.47 -23.76 24.46
CA ALA A 110 20.25 -24.94 23.60
C ALA A 110 21.51 -25.83 23.54
N SER A 111 21.95 -26.22 22.33
CA SER A 111 23.15 -27.01 22.09
C SER A 111 24.43 -26.19 21.89
N ALA A 112 24.43 -24.90 22.24
CA ALA A 112 25.57 -24.02 22.01
C ALA A 112 26.82 -24.46 22.81
N TRP A 113 26.65 -24.96 24.03
CA TRP A 113 27.75 -25.46 24.87
C TRP A 113 28.41 -26.70 24.24
N GLU A 114 27.62 -27.65 23.76
CA GLU A 114 28.10 -28.90 23.16
C GLU A 114 28.86 -28.68 21.85
N ASN A 115 28.49 -27.65 21.10
CA ASN A 115 29.04 -27.36 19.78
C ASN A 115 30.00 -26.16 19.74
N TYR A 116 30.44 -25.64 20.91
CA TYR A 116 31.30 -24.45 21.02
C TYR A 116 30.76 -23.23 20.23
N LEU A 117 29.43 -23.01 20.25
CA LEU A 117 28.77 -21.94 19.55
C LEU A 117 28.31 -20.82 20.50
N THR A 118 28.20 -19.62 19.99
CA THR A 118 27.52 -18.51 20.68
C THR A 118 26.21 -18.23 19.98
N SER A 119 25.12 -18.35 20.73
CA SER A 119 23.78 -18.01 20.23
C SER A 119 23.47 -16.56 20.52
N TRP A 120 22.95 -15.86 19.52
CA TRP A 120 22.51 -14.47 19.64
C TRP A 120 20.99 -14.40 19.51
N ARG A 121 20.36 -13.58 20.34
CA ARG A 121 18.92 -13.35 20.32
C ARG A 121 18.63 -11.86 20.31
N ALA A 122 17.90 -11.40 19.33
CA ALA A 122 17.35 -10.05 19.26
C ALA A 122 15.84 -10.10 19.55
N ILE A 123 15.37 -9.26 20.46
CA ILE A 123 13.94 -9.16 20.81
C ILE A 123 13.52 -7.71 20.77
N GLU A 124 12.44 -7.45 20.04
CA GLU A 124 11.72 -6.20 20.05
C GLU A 124 10.23 -6.47 20.18
N ARG A 125 9.49 -5.62 20.91
CA ARG A 125 8.04 -5.72 21.04
C ARG A 125 7.42 -4.37 20.73
N LEU A 126 6.78 -4.31 19.61
CA LEU A 126 6.08 -3.11 19.12
C LEU A 126 4.71 -3.50 18.57
N ASP A 127 3.81 -2.55 18.54
CA ASP A 127 2.50 -2.65 17.94
C ASP A 127 2.15 -1.30 17.32
N CYS A 128 1.26 -1.27 16.34
CA CYS A 128 0.76 -0.03 15.76
C CYS A 128 -0.76 -0.02 15.76
N ALA A 129 -1.32 1.14 16.04
CA ALA A 129 -2.77 1.32 16.00
C ALA A 129 -3.12 2.67 15.38
N LEU A 130 -4.27 2.71 14.74
CA LEU A 130 -4.89 3.93 14.25
C LEU A 130 -5.66 4.57 15.41
N VAL A 131 -5.28 5.81 15.75
CA VAL A 131 -5.88 6.55 16.88
C VAL A 131 -7.32 6.96 16.55
N ASP A 132 -7.54 7.44 15.32
CA ASP A 132 -8.86 7.81 14.84
C ASP A 132 -9.20 7.04 13.56
N SER A 133 -10.23 6.21 13.63
CA SER A 133 -10.70 5.41 12.49
C SER A 133 -11.29 6.24 11.34
N ALA A 134 -11.71 7.48 11.60
CA ALA A 134 -12.20 8.40 10.58
C ALA A 134 -11.09 9.06 9.76
N ALA A 135 -9.84 8.96 10.22
CA ALA A 135 -8.68 9.60 9.58
C ALA A 135 -8.23 8.91 8.28
N ILE A 136 -8.53 7.64 8.10
CA ILE A 136 -8.11 6.85 6.93
C ILE A 136 -9.28 6.09 6.33
N VAL A 137 -9.46 6.27 5.03
CA VAL A 137 -10.46 5.54 4.24
C VAL A 137 -9.75 4.48 3.39
N ARG A 138 -10.18 3.24 3.54
CA ARG A 138 -9.77 2.14 2.66
C ARG A 138 -10.72 2.04 1.47
N GLY A 139 -10.16 1.99 0.28
CA GLY A 139 -10.91 1.77 -0.95
C GLY A 139 -10.29 0.69 -1.82
N GLN A 140 -11.00 0.36 -2.90
CA GLN A 140 -10.58 -0.64 -3.87
C GLN A 140 -10.88 -0.13 -5.27
N ILE A 141 -9.94 -0.31 -6.19
CA ILE A 141 -10.14 -0.12 -7.62
C ILE A 141 -10.31 -1.50 -8.23
N THR A 142 -11.48 -1.76 -8.76
CA THR A 142 -11.79 -3.06 -9.40
C THR A 142 -11.76 -2.89 -10.91
N VAL A 143 -10.96 -3.70 -11.58
CA VAL A 143 -10.78 -3.69 -13.03
C VAL A 143 -11.09 -5.07 -13.58
N ASP A 144 -11.86 -5.13 -14.65
CA ASP A 144 -12.07 -6.38 -15.38
C ASP A 144 -10.72 -6.82 -15.98
N THR A 145 -10.29 -8.03 -15.64
CA THR A 145 -9.07 -8.61 -16.21
C THR A 145 -9.45 -9.21 -17.55
N PRO A 146 -8.99 -8.68 -18.70
CA PRO A 146 -9.24 -9.31 -19.98
C PRO A 146 -8.67 -10.73 -19.96
N GLU A 147 -9.43 -11.70 -20.47
CA GLU A 147 -8.88 -13.02 -20.72
C GLU A 147 -7.62 -12.87 -21.57
N SER A 148 -6.52 -13.42 -21.10
CA SER A 148 -5.31 -13.58 -21.91
C SER A 148 -5.64 -14.57 -23.03
N THR A 149 -6.17 -14.09 -24.15
CA THR A 149 -6.17 -14.81 -25.41
C THR A 149 -4.73 -14.85 -25.95
N GLY A 150 -3.84 -15.46 -25.20
CA GLY A 150 -2.45 -15.68 -25.56
C GLY A 150 -2.23 -17.06 -26.14
N GLY A 151 -2.90 -17.38 -27.20
CA GLY A 151 -2.49 -18.43 -28.10
C GLY A 151 -1.64 -17.84 -29.22
N LEU A 152 -0.37 -17.54 -28.97
CA LEU A 152 0.63 -17.53 -30.04
C LEU A 152 0.95 -18.98 -30.37
N SER A 153 0.15 -19.59 -31.23
CA SER A 153 0.52 -20.76 -31.99
C SER A 153 1.59 -20.30 -33.00
N GLY A 154 2.85 -20.50 -32.64
CA GLY A 154 3.95 -20.43 -33.59
C GLY A 154 3.91 -21.68 -34.45
N GLY A 155 3.64 -21.49 -35.74
CA GLY A 155 3.95 -22.44 -36.79
C GLY A 155 5.41 -22.34 -37.21
#